data_d52a9fab6eb7c045c87fa6d07c76e7e2
#
_entry.id   d52a9fab6eb7c045c87fa6d07c76e7e2
#
_cell.length_a   1.000
_cell.length_b   1.000
_cell.length_c   1.000
_cell.angle_alpha   90.00
_cell.angle_beta   90.00
_cell.angle_gamma   90.00
#
_symmetry.space_group_name_H-M   'P 1'
#
loop_
_entity.id
_entity.type
_entity.pdbx_description
1 polymer ?
#
loop_
_entity_poly.entity_id
_entity_poly.type
_entity_poly.pdbx_seq_one_letter_code
_entity_poly.pdbx_strand_id
1 'polypeptide(L)'
;MLDIVRKALNSLRVLASWANLRLSTIASSKRSFGGNGGVRPKIVGSEAPHLLLFAWSFPPEINGGVYRPVSLAKYAVRAGWRVTVATGPLKGAPSAAGIDLLNSLPGTVGIFRALPAAPSSYKLLPKVDGGFPNIIPIAEAAAAACEHDPPTAVLASGPPFVTFISANFVATRFRVPLVLEYRDEWSVHTPGFVTAGAFDKKWERKLLRSASAVVFVTEASRKAYLESIDGLDASKCLVVPNGWDPEDFVVEPVFSATSSVENHGKLVISFVGSIGWLAKPDAFLTRFQEVLVRCPSLRERLIVRFTGPKSDEFRGAFSSFQSQFPNSIELVDGVPKSAAIAEMRRAGALLLLLDSFYDTTIPGKLYEYLAAGAPILVFSDTGLAGDLVRRLGAGLVVPTHDSFLLEAAFLHLLQEPRGHWQSPDRTAWLETHSRSALATRMLKVLSEVR
;
A
#
# COMPACT_ATOMS: atom_id res chain seq x y z
N MET A 1 12.16 -37.68 -8.72
CA MET A 1 11.96 -37.70 -10.17
C MET A 1 10.51 -37.37 -10.54
N LEU A 2 9.50 -38.04 -10.02
CA LEU A 2 8.08 -37.78 -10.32
C LEU A 2 7.62 -36.31 -10.07
N ASP A 3 8.05 -35.67 -8.98
CA ASP A 3 7.68 -34.28 -8.67
C ASP A 3 8.26 -33.29 -9.67
N ILE A 4 9.49 -33.53 -10.17
CA ILE A 4 10.12 -32.70 -11.21
C ILE A 4 9.36 -32.78 -12.53
N VAL A 5 8.96 -34.02 -12.91
CA VAL A 5 8.18 -34.25 -14.14
C VAL A 5 6.80 -33.59 -14.01
N ARG A 6 6.13 -33.74 -12.85
CA ARG A 6 4.83 -33.11 -12.58
C ARG A 6 4.90 -31.59 -12.68
N LYS A 7 5.94 -30.96 -12.08
CA LYS A 7 6.15 -29.51 -12.16
C LYS A 7 6.44 -29.03 -13.59
N ALA A 8 7.18 -29.80 -14.37
CA ALA A 8 7.44 -29.50 -15.78
C ALA A 8 6.17 -29.58 -16.63
N LEU A 9 5.36 -30.62 -16.46
CA LEU A 9 4.07 -30.76 -17.15
C LEU A 9 3.11 -29.63 -16.79
N ASN A 10 3.03 -29.22 -15.52
CA ASN A 10 2.23 -28.08 -15.10
C ASN A 10 2.72 -26.79 -15.76
N SER A 11 4.04 -26.59 -15.88
CA SER A 11 4.59 -25.40 -16.56
C SER A 11 4.19 -25.36 -18.03
N LEU A 12 4.21 -26.49 -18.75
CA LEU A 12 3.76 -26.60 -20.13
C LEU A 12 2.25 -26.29 -20.27
N ARG A 13 1.41 -26.79 -19.34
CA ARG A 13 -0.03 -26.45 -19.30
C ARG A 13 -0.25 -24.95 -19.09
N VAL A 14 0.48 -24.32 -18.18
CA VAL A 14 0.41 -22.87 -17.96
C VAL A 14 0.79 -22.12 -19.21
N LEU A 15 1.85 -22.50 -19.91
CA LEU A 15 2.26 -21.86 -21.18
C LEU A 15 1.21 -22.06 -22.29
N ALA A 16 0.63 -23.25 -22.41
CA ALA A 16 -0.45 -23.53 -23.37
C ALA A 16 -1.69 -22.68 -23.08
N SER A 17 -2.12 -22.59 -21.83
CA SER A 17 -3.25 -21.74 -21.42
C SER A 17 -2.96 -20.26 -21.66
N TRP A 18 -1.72 -19.83 -21.43
CA TRP A 18 -1.26 -18.48 -21.75
C TRP A 18 -1.35 -18.17 -23.25
N ALA A 19 -0.91 -19.09 -24.11
CA ALA A 19 -1.00 -18.94 -25.56
C ALA A 19 -2.46 -18.82 -26.00
N ASN A 20 -3.36 -19.67 -25.47
CA ASN A 20 -4.80 -19.62 -25.78
C ASN A 20 -5.44 -18.31 -25.33
N LEU A 21 -5.14 -17.85 -24.12
CA LEU A 21 -5.63 -16.55 -23.60
C LEU A 21 -5.17 -15.40 -24.51
N ARG A 22 -3.92 -15.39 -24.95
CA ARG A 22 -3.41 -14.38 -25.88
C ARG A 22 -4.11 -14.41 -27.23
N LEU A 23 -4.33 -15.60 -27.78
CA LEU A 23 -4.99 -15.76 -29.09
C LEU A 23 -6.44 -15.29 -29.02
N SER A 24 -7.18 -15.65 -27.98
CA SER A 24 -8.57 -15.19 -27.78
C SER A 24 -8.64 -13.66 -27.64
N THR A 25 -7.69 -13.07 -26.92
CA THR A 25 -7.59 -11.63 -26.75
C THR A 25 -7.29 -10.89 -28.05
N ILE A 26 -6.37 -11.42 -28.87
CA ILE A 26 -6.04 -10.88 -30.20
C ILE A 26 -7.25 -11.00 -31.14
N ALA A 27 -7.96 -12.12 -31.10
CA ALA A 27 -9.16 -12.31 -31.92
C ALA A 27 -10.28 -11.32 -31.52
N SER A 28 -10.44 -11.05 -30.22
CA SER A 28 -11.38 -10.05 -29.72
C SER A 28 -11.01 -8.63 -30.13
N SER A 29 -9.72 -8.27 -30.09
CA SER A 29 -9.24 -6.94 -30.49
C SER A 29 -9.36 -6.70 -32.00
N LYS A 30 -9.07 -7.72 -32.84
CA LYS A 30 -9.19 -7.61 -34.30
C LYS A 30 -10.61 -7.41 -34.79
N ARG A 31 -11.62 -7.99 -34.12
CA ARG A 31 -13.04 -7.78 -34.43
C ARG A 31 -13.51 -6.35 -34.20
N SER A 32 -12.78 -5.54 -33.38
CA SER A 32 -13.10 -4.14 -33.15
C SER A 32 -12.57 -3.17 -34.20
N PHE A 33 -11.60 -3.58 -35.06
CA PHE A 33 -11.01 -2.74 -36.12
C PHE A 33 -11.67 -2.91 -37.51
N GLY A 34 -12.58 -3.83 -37.66
CA GLY A 34 -13.19 -4.18 -38.95
C GLY A 34 -14.71 -4.07 -38.99
N GLY A 35 -15.30 -2.98 -38.57
CA GLY A 35 -16.73 -2.81 -38.70
C GLY A 35 -17.27 -1.55 -38.04
N ASN A 36 -17.94 -0.73 -38.86
CA ASN A 36 -18.77 0.40 -38.51
C ASN A 36 -19.33 0.38 -37.07
N GLY A 37 -19.18 1.51 -36.38
CA GLY A 37 -19.98 2.02 -35.26
C GLY A 37 -20.88 1.04 -34.53
N GLY A 38 -20.35 -0.05 -34.02
CA GLY A 38 -21.12 -1.00 -33.21
C GLY A 38 -21.48 -0.35 -31.88
N VAL A 39 -22.74 0.04 -31.75
CA VAL A 39 -23.35 0.43 -30.47
C VAL A 39 -22.98 -0.58 -29.42
N ARG A 40 -22.34 -0.13 -28.33
CA ARG A 40 -22.12 -0.97 -27.14
C ARG A 40 -23.45 -1.64 -26.79
N PRO A 41 -23.50 -2.95 -26.51
CA PRO A 41 -24.74 -3.55 -26.05
C PRO A 41 -25.19 -2.78 -24.81
N LYS A 42 -26.37 -2.17 -24.88
CA LYS A 42 -27.02 -1.55 -23.72
C LYS A 42 -27.25 -2.66 -22.72
N ILE A 43 -26.54 -2.56 -21.57
CA ILE A 43 -26.73 -3.47 -20.45
C ILE A 43 -28.17 -3.24 -19.95
N VAL A 44 -29.03 -4.18 -20.20
CA VAL A 44 -30.39 -4.20 -19.63
C VAL A 44 -30.19 -4.61 -18.16
N GLY A 45 -30.22 -3.64 -17.22
CA GLY A 45 -30.35 -4.03 -15.82
C GLY A 45 -29.86 -3.12 -14.74
N SER A 46 -28.95 -2.18 -14.92
CA SER A 46 -28.62 -1.20 -13.88
C SER A 46 -27.94 0.01 -14.48
N GLU A 47 -28.44 1.22 -14.19
CA GLU A 47 -27.79 2.48 -14.60
C GLU A 47 -26.49 2.75 -13.82
N ALA A 48 -26.30 2.09 -12.67
CA ALA A 48 -25.13 2.27 -11.82
C ALA A 48 -23.84 1.72 -12.47
N PRO A 49 -22.74 2.49 -12.47
CA PRO A 49 -21.47 2.03 -12.99
C PRO A 49 -20.92 0.85 -12.21
N HIS A 50 -20.25 -0.08 -12.89
CA HIS A 50 -19.66 -1.28 -12.29
C HIS A 50 -18.15 -1.27 -12.40
N LEU A 51 -17.48 -1.19 -11.25
CA LEU A 51 -16.02 -1.29 -11.12
C LEU A 51 -15.60 -2.74 -10.90
N LEU A 52 -14.74 -3.25 -11.79
CA LEU A 52 -13.98 -4.47 -11.52
C LEU A 52 -12.60 -4.06 -11.02
N LEU A 53 -12.33 -4.33 -9.74
CA LEU A 53 -11.09 -3.99 -9.05
C LEU A 53 -10.19 -5.22 -8.92
N PHE A 54 -9.01 -5.19 -9.52
CA PHE A 54 -7.96 -6.18 -9.29
C PHE A 54 -7.07 -5.74 -8.14
N ALA A 55 -7.08 -6.50 -7.05
CA ALA A 55 -6.21 -6.30 -5.89
C ALA A 55 -5.68 -7.65 -5.40
N TRP A 56 -4.37 -7.87 -5.47
CA TRP A 56 -3.77 -9.15 -5.08
C TRP A 56 -4.12 -9.56 -3.65
N SER A 57 -3.89 -8.66 -2.70
CA SER A 57 -4.25 -8.85 -1.29
C SER A 57 -5.55 -8.13 -0.99
N PHE A 58 -6.48 -8.85 -0.39
CA PHE A 58 -7.78 -8.34 0.03
C PHE A 58 -8.27 -9.10 1.28
N PRO A 59 -9.04 -8.47 2.20
CA PRO A 59 -9.49 -9.16 3.41
C PRO A 59 -10.15 -10.52 3.13
N PRO A 60 -9.98 -11.53 4.00
CA PRO A 60 -9.42 -11.45 5.37
C PRO A 60 -7.88 -11.51 5.46
N GLU A 61 -7.14 -11.40 4.37
CA GLU A 61 -5.68 -11.21 4.41
C GLU A 61 -5.37 -9.80 4.90
N ILE A 62 -4.35 -9.66 5.78
CA ILE A 62 -3.90 -8.37 6.33
C ILE A 62 -2.44 -8.15 5.97
N ASN A 63 -2.18 -7.05 5.27
CA ASN A 63 -0.85 -6.46 5.03
C ASN A 63 -1.00 -4.99 4.63
N GLY A 64 0.10 -4.27 4.44
CA GLY A 64 0.06 -2.85 4.07
C GLY A 64 -0.67 -2.55 2.75
N GLY A 65 -0.77 -3.53 1.86
CA GLY A 65 -1.40 -3.38 0.55
C GLY A 65 -2.93 -3.48 0.53
N VAL A 66 -3.59 -3.91 1.62
CA VAL A 66 -5.05 -4.17 1.62
C VAL A 66 -5.88 -2.92 1.85
N TYR A 67 -5.38 -1.94 2.60
CA TYR A 67 -6.20 -0.81 3.07
C TYR A 67 -6.68 0.13 1.96
N ARG A 68 -5.84 0.36 0.94
CA ARG A 68 -6.19 1.22 -0.20
C ARG A 68 -7.30 0.62 -1.08
N PRO A 69 -7.21 -0.61 -1.58
CA PRO A 69 -8.29 -1.23 -2.34
C PRO A 69 -9.57 -1.44 -1.52
N VAL A 70 -9.47 -1.75 -0.22
CA VAL A 70 -10.63 -1.83 0.69
C VAL A 70 -11.36 -0.50 0.78
N SER A 71 -10.61 0.59 1.01
CA SER A 71 -11.19 1.93 1.07
C SER A 71 -11.85 2.32 -0.24
N LEU A 72 -11.20 2.06 -1.38
CA LEU A 72 -11.78 2.36 -2.69
C LEU A 72 -13.08 1.58 -2.89
N ALA A 73 -13.11 0.27 -2.59
CA ALA A 73 -14.32 -0.54 -2.71
C ALA A 73 -15.46 0.00 -1.82
N LYS A 74 -15.14 0.33 -0.56
CA LYS A 74 -16.09 0.90 0.42
C LYS A 74 -16.71 2.21 -0.08
N TYR A 75 -15.86 3.16 -0.45
CA TYR A 75 -16.34 4.49 -0.86
C TYR A 75 -16.94 4.51 -2.26
N ALA A 76 -16.54 3.61 -3.17
CA ALA A 76 -17.17 3.44 -4.47
C ALA A 76 -18.64 2.97 -4.32
N VAL A 77 -18.90 1.97 -3.46
CA VAL A 77 -20.29 1.54 -3.18
C VAL A 77 -21.11 2.68 -2.58
N ARG A 78 -20.56 3.46 -1.65
CA ARG A 78 -21.23 4.63 -1.07
C ARG A 78 -21.51 5.74 -2.09
N ALA A 79 -20.70 5.82 -3.13
CA ALA A 79 -20.90 6.71 -4.27
C ALA A 79 -21.85 6.14 -5.36
N GLY A 80 -22.51 5.03 -5.08
CA GLY A 80 -23.49 4.41 -5.98
C GLY A 80 -22.89 3.51 -7.06
N TRP A 81 -21.61 3.13 -6.96
CA TRP A 81 -21.01 2.16 -7.87
C TRP A 81 -21.27 0.73 -7.40
N ARG A 82 -21.45 -0.18 -8.32
CA ARG A 82 -21.31 -1.62 -8.07
C ARG A 82 -19.84 -1.97 -8.10
N VAL A 83 -19.40 -2.84 -7.20
CA VAL A 83 -17.98 -3.20 -7.08
C VAL A 83 -17.82 -4.71 -7.01
N THR A 84 -17.00 -5.22 -7.92
CA THR A 84 -16.49 -6.60 -7.91
C THR A 84 -14.99 -6.57 -7.73
N VAL A 85 -14.46 -7.33 -6.75
CA VAL A 85 -13.03 -7.43 -6.47
C VAL A 85 -12.53 -8.80 -6.93
N ALA A 86 -11.54 -8.81 -7.81
CA ALA A 86 -10.76 -10.00 -8.17
C ALA A 86 -9.44 -9.98 -7.40
N THR A 87 -9.20 -11.02 -6.59
CA THR A 87 -8.06 -11.06 -5.67
C THR A 87 -7.30 -12.38 -5.77
N GLY A 88 -6.05 -12.38 -5.31
CA GLY A 88 -5.22 -13.57 -5.24
C GLY A 88 -5.75 -14.65 -4.29
N PRO A 89 -5.13 -15.84 -4.29
CA PRO A 89 -5.51 -16.91 -3.39
C PRO A 89 -5.21 -16.52 -1.93
N LEU A 90 -6.06 -16.97 -1.02
CA LEU A 90 -5.85 -16.76 0.41
C LEU A 90 -4.62 -17.52 0.89
N LYS A 91 -3.77 -16.86 1.65
CA LYS A 91 -2.57 -17.44 2.27
C LYS A 91 -2.81 -17.66 3.76
N GLY A 92 -2.99 -18.93 4.14
CA GLY A 92 -3.16 -19.31 5.54
C GLY A 92 -4.57 -19.04 6.10
N ALA A 93 -4.71 -19.22 7.41
CA ALA A 93 -5.95 -18.99 8.13
C ALA A 93 -6.21 -17.48 8.32
N PRO A 94 -7.47 -17.01 8.21
CA PRO A 94 -7.83 -15.63 8.49
C PRO A 94 -7.51 -15.24 9.94
N SER A 95 -6.98 -14.03 10.13
CA SER A 95 -6.85 -13.44 11.46
C SER A 95 -8.14 -12.73 11.87
N ALA A 96 -8.36 -12.53 13.16
CA ALA A 96 -9.51 -11.76 13.68
C ALA A 96 -9.55 -10.36 13.03
N ALA A 97 -8.43 -9.64 13.00
CA ALA A 97 -8.35 -8.33 12.37
C ALA A 97 -8.68 -8.35 10.85
N GLY A 98 -8.36 -9.44 10.17
CA GLY A 98 -8.72 -9.62 8.77
C GLY A 98 -10.21 -9.84 8.56
N ILE A 99 -10.85 -10.57 9.47
CA ILE A 99 -12.30 -10.78 9.48
C ILE A 99 -13.01 -9.46 9.79
N ASP A 100 -12.53 -8.70 10.78
CA ASP A 100 -13.10 -7.39 11.12
C ASP A 100 -13.02 -6.41 9.95
N LEU A 101 -11.88 -6.39 9.25
CA LEU A 101 -11.72 -5.56 8.06
C LEU A 101 -12.65 -6.01 6.92
N LEU A 102 -12.86 -7.31 6.75
CA LEU A 102 -13.82 -7.84 5.77
C LEU A 102 -15.26 -7.40 6.12
N ASN A 103 -15.64 -7.51 7.40
CA ASN A 103 -16.96 -7.14 7.89
C ASN A 103 -17.23 -5.61 7.82
N SER A 104 -16.18 -4.79 7.72
CA SER A 104 -16.31 -3.34 7.53
C SER A 104 -16.72 -2.93 6.12
N LEU A 105 -16.66 -3.85 5.16
CA LEU A 105 -17.08 -3.60 3.78
C LEU A 105 -18.62 -3.66 3.65
N PRO A 106 -19.21 -2.85 2.76
CA PRO A 106 -20.60 -3.02 2.37
C PRO A 106 -20.86 -4.44 1.83
N GLY A 107 -21.92 -5.10 2.27
CA GLY A 107 -22.26 -6.47 1.87
C GLY A 107 -22.54 -6.65 0.37
N THR A 108 -22.64 -5.55 -0.38
CA THR A 108 -22.83 -5.54 -1.83
C THR A 108 -21.51 -5.63 -2.63
N VAL A 109 -20.34 -5.61 -1.96
CA VAL A 109 -19.05 -5.82 -2.62
C VAL A 109 -18.90 -7.30 -2.97
N GLY A 110 -18.87 -7.63 -4.25
CA GLY A 110 -18.54 -8.98 -4.73
C GLY A 110 -17.05 -9.26 -4.56
N ILE A 111 -16.66 -10.38 -3.95
CA ILE A 111 -15.24 -10.76 -3.78
C ILE A 111 -15.02 -12.14 -4.40
N PHE A 112 -14.17 -12.19 -5.42
CA PHE A 112 -13.84 -13.41 -6.15
C PHE A 112 -12.34 -13.70 -6.03
N ARG A 113 -12.01 -14.85 -5.45
CA ARG A 113 -10.62 -15.27 -5.23
C ARG A 113 -10.17 -16.25 -6.28
N ALA A 114 -8.98 -15.98 -6.83
CA ALA A 114 -8.32 -16.95 -7.69
C ALA A 114 -7.99 -18.22 -6.90
N LEU A 115 -8.10 -19.36 -7.54
CA LEU A 115 -7.58 -20.63 -7.01
C LEU A 115 -6.03 -20.55 -6.99
N PRO A 116 -5.38 -21.21 -6.02
CA PRO A 116 -3.94 -21.31 -6.00
C PRO A 116 -3.42 -21.90 -7.30
N ALA A 117 -2.43 -21.28 -7.91
CA ALA A 117 -1.80 -21.81 -9.11
C ALA A 117 -1.13 -23.17 -8.80
N ALA A 118 -1.22 -24.09 -9.73
CA ALA A 118 -0.56 -25.38 -9.59
C ALA A 118 0.96 -25.22 -9.45
N PRO A 119 1.62 -26.00 -8.58
CA PRO A 119 3.06 -25.97 -8.43
C PRO A 119 3.76 -26.19 -9.78
N SER A 120 4.55 -25.22 -10.21
CA SER A 120 5.21 -25.19 -11.51
C SER A 120 6.71 -24.99 -11.34
N SER A 121 7.50 -25.38 -12.34
CA SER A 121 8.92 -25.11 -12.35
C SER A 121 9.17 -23.67 -12.78
N TYR A 122 9.58 -22.80 -11.85
CA TYR A 122 9.93 -21.40 -12.14
C TYR A 122 11.09 -21.25 -13.13
N LYS A 123 11.89 -22.30 -13.35
CA LYS A 123 12.97 -22.30 -14.35
C LYS A 123 12.44 -22.31 -15.79
N LEU A 124 11.22 -22.83 -16.00
CA LEU A 124 10.59 -22.97 -17.32
C LEU A 124 9.58 -21.84 -17.62
N LEU A 125 9.31 -20.97 -16.65
CA LEU A 125 8.32 -19.90 -16.80
C LEU A 125 9.01 -18.55 -16.71
N PRO A 126 8.48 -17.52 -17.39
CA PRO A 126 8.94 -16.15 -17.20
C PRO A 126 8.87 -15.74 -15.75
N LYS A 127 9.86 -14.97 -15.28
CA LYS A 127 9.77 -14.32 -13.98
C LYS A 127 8.80 -13.15 -14.12
N VAL A 128 7.84 -13.06 -13.24
CA VAL A 128 6.85 -11.99 -13.16
C VAL A 128 6.60 -11.67 -11.70
N ASP A 129 6.49 -10.41 -11.37
CA ASP A 129 6.11 -10.00 -10.04
C ASP A 129 4.72 -10.53 -9.67
N GLY A 130 4.64 -11.24 -8.54
CA GLY A 130 3.45 -12.01 -8.13
C GLY A 130 3.31 -13.39 -8.79
N GLY A 131 4.23 -13.79 -9.69
CA GLY A 131 4.35 -15.13 -10.28
C GLY A 131 3.51 -15.37 -11.54
N PHE A 132 4.17 -15.71 -12.63
CA PHE A 132 3.53 -15.98 -13.93
C PHE A 132 2.34 -16.97 -13.88
N PRO A 133 2.36 -18.07 -13.09
CA PRO A 133 1.24 -19.01 -13.02
C PRO A 133 -0.06 -18.42 -12.49
N ASN A 134 0.00 -17.28 -11.82
CA ASN A 134 -1.19 -16.63 -11.22
C ASN A 134 -1.97 -15.75 -12.20
N ILE A 135 -1.41 -15.43 -13.39
CA ILE A 135 -2.06 -14.54 -14.36
C ILE A 135 -3.43 -15.10 -14.78
N ILE A 136 -3.47 -16.37 -15.14
CA ILE A 136 -4.66 -17.01 -15.70
C ILE A 136 -5.74 -17.21 -14.64
N PRO A 137 -5.46 -17.84 -13.48
CA PRO A 137 -6.47 -18.04 -12.45
C PRO A 137 -7.16 -16.76 -11.99
N ILE A 138 -6.42 -15.64 -11.90
CA ILE A 138 -7.02 -14.35 -11.52
C ILE A 138 -7.89 -13.80 -12.66
N ALA A 139 -7.42 -13.88 -13.91
CA ALA A 139 -8.19 -13.43 -15.07
C ALA A 139 -9.48 -14.25 -15.26
N GLU A 140 -9.41 -15.56 -15.08
CA GLU A 140 -10.59 -16.45 -15.19
C GLU A 140 -11.60 -16.19 -14.07
N ALA A 141 -11.15 -16.06 -12.81
CA ALA A 141 -12.02 -15.74 -11.69
C ALA A 141 -12.74 -14.39 -11.91
N ALA A 142 -12.02 -13.38 -12.36
CA ALA A 142 -12.58 -12.07 -12.66
C ALA A 142 -13.57 -12.11 -13.85
N ALA A 143 -13.22 -12.83 -14.91
CA ALA A 143 -14.09 -12.95 -16.08
C ALA A 143 -15.39 -13.71 -15.77
N ALA A 144 -15.31 -14.79 -15.00
CA ALA A 144 -16.48 -15.55 -14.56
C ALA A 144 -17.40 -14.71 -13.65
N ALA A 145 -16.81 -13.95 -12.73
CA ALA A 145 -17.55 -13.05 -11.84
C ALA A 145 -18.37 -11.98 -12.56
N CYS A 146 -17.91 -11.57 -13.75
CA CYS A 146 -18.52 -10.50 -14.54
C CYS A 146 -19.24 -10.98 -15.80
N GLU A 147 -19.46 -12.29 -15.97
CA GLU A 147 -20.03 -12.84 -17.20
C GLU A 147 -21.47 -12.36 -17.46
N HIS A 148 -22.28 -12.31 -16.40
CA HIS A 148 -23.69 -11.88 -16.47
C HIS A 148 -23.89 -10.41 -16.12
N ASP A 149 -22.87 -9.77 -15.56
CA ASP A 149 -22.87 -8.37 -15.18
C ASP A 149 -21.51 -7.73 -15.55
N PRO A 150 -21.30 -7.38 -16.83
CA PRO A 150 -20.04 -6.84 -17.30
C PRO A 150 -19.65 -5.54 -16.61
N PRO A 151 -18.35 -5.33 -16.31
CA PRO A 151 -17.88 -4.09 -15.71
C PRO A 151 -17.96 -2.94 -16.71
N THR A 152 -18.10 -1.72 -16.21
CA THR A 152 -17.99 -0.49 -17.01
C THR A 152 -16.56 0.04 -17.06
N ALA A 153 -15.73 -0.33 -16.08
CA ALA A 153 -14.30 -0.02 -16.03
C ALA A 153 -13.55 -1.09 -15.21
N VAL A 154 -12.28 -1.28 -15.55
CA VAL A 154 -11.35 -2.14 -14.83
C VAL A 154 -10.26 -1.30 -14.20
N LEU A 155 -10.01 -1.46 -12.91
CA LEU A 155 -8.89 -0.89 -12.18
C LEU A 155 -8.00 -2.01 -11.66
N ALA A 156 -6.72 -1.96 -11.94
CA ALA A 156 -5.74 -2.88 -11.35
C ALA A 156 -4.77 -2.12 -10.44
N SER A 157 -4.63 -2.60 -9.21
CA SER A 157 -3.75 -2.02 -8.19
C SER A 157 -2.54 -2.93 -7.97
N GLY A 158 -1.34 -2.41 -8.18
CA GLY A 158 -0.05 -3.10 -8.02
C GLY A 158 0.87 -2.39 -7.05
N PRO A 159 1.87 -3.08 -6.49
CA PRO A 159 2.21 -4.49 -6.66
C PRO A 159 1.26 -5.45 -5.94
N PRO A 160 1.34 -6.77 -6.22
CA PRO A 160 2.08 -7.42 -7.31
C PRO A 160 1.49 -7.14 -8.69
N PHE A 161 2.39 -6.95 -9.67
CA PHE A 161 2.01 -6.50 -11.03
C PHE A 161 1.44 -7.60 -11.94
N VAL A 162 1.42 -8.84 -11.48
CA VAL A 162 0.63 -9.92 -12.11
C VAL A 162 -0.83 -9.52 -12.30
N THR A 163 -1.39 -8.70 -11.40
CA THR A 163 -2.75 -8.17 -11.48
C THR A 163 -2.97 -7.29 -12.70
N PHE A 164 -1.97 -6.50 -13.11
CA PHE A 164 -2.06 -5.64 -14.30
C PHE A 164 -2.20 -6.45 -15.58
N ILE A 165 -1.42 -7.54 -15.68
CA ILE A 165 -1.47 -8.44 -16.84
C ILE A 165 -2.83 -9.13 -16.90
N SER A 166 -3.32 -9.66 -15.78
CA SER A 166 -4.64 -10.31 -15.68
C SER A 166 -5.77 -9.34 -16.03
N ALA A 167 -5.73 -8.13 -15.48
CA ALA A 167 -6.71 -7.08 -15.73
C ALA A 167 -6.78 -6.66 -17.20
N ASN A 168 -5.63 -6.57 -17.89
CA ASN A 168 -5.60 -6.25 -19.30
C ASN A 168 -6.33 -7.30 -20.16
N PHE A 169 -6.23 -8.59 -19.85
CA PHE A 169 -6.98 -9.62 -20.56
C PHE A 169 -8.49 -9.48 -20.37
N VAL A 170 -8.90 -9.18 -19.14
CA VAL A 170 -10.32 -9.04 -18.80
C VAL A 170 -10.89 -7.74 -19.39
N ALA A 171 -10.19 -6.62 -19.27
CA ALA A 171 -10.59 -5.35 -19.89
C ALA A 171 -10.75 -5.49 -21.40
N THR A 172 -9.80 -6.19 -22.07
CA THR A 172 -9.90 -6.47 -23.51
C THR A 172 -11.09 -7.37 -23.85
N ARG A 173 -11.36 -8.41 -23.05
CA ARG A 173 -12.51 -9.32 -23.23
C ARG A 173 -13.84 -8.56 -23.19
N PHE A 174 -14.02 -7.71 -22.19
CA PHE A 174 -15.24 -6.92 -22.01
C PHE A 174 -15.25 -5.61 -22.81
N ARG A 175 -14.14 -5.23 -23.44
CA ARG A 175 -13.97 -4.00 -24.23
C ARG A 175 -14.25 -2.74 -23.40
N VAL A 176 -13.72 -2.72 -22.19
CA VAL A 176 -13.87 -1.62 -21.24
C VAL A 176 -12.53 -0.96 -20.94
N PRO A 177 -12.52 0.31 -20.49
CA PRO A 177 -11.31 1.00 -20.12
C PRO A 177 -10.56 0.26 -19.00
N LEU A 178 -9.22 0.31 -19.11
CA LEU A 178 -8.27 -0.19 -18.11
C LEU A 178 -7.55 0.98 -17.45
N VAL A 179 -7.64 1.08 -16.13
CA VAL A 179 -6.85 1.98 -15.31
C VAL A 179 -5.81 1.18 -14.53
N LEU A 180 -4.55 1.62 -14.56
CA LEU A 180 -3.45 1.00 -13.83
C LEU A 180 -3.07 1.88 -12.66
N GLU A 181 -3.05 1.34 -11.44
CA GLU A 181 -2.68 2.05 -10.22
C GLU A 181 -1.36 1.54 -9.67
N TYR A 182 -0.33 2.35 -9.80
CA TYR A 182 1.02 2.11 -9.28
C TYR A 182 1.12 2.62 -7.84
N ARG A 183 1.07 1.70 -6.87
CA ARG A 183 1.33 2.03 -5.45
C ARG A 183 2.82 2.10 -5.15
N ASP A 184 3.60 1.34 -5.91
CA ASP A 184 5.06 1.34 -5.97
C ASP A 184 5.49 1.18 -7.43
N GLU A 185 6.77 1.40 -7.73
CA GLU A 185 7.34 1.28 -9.07
C GLU A 185 7.50 -0.20 -9.48
N TRP A 186 7.33 -0.50 -10.78
CA TRP A 186 7.55 -1.84 -11.31
C TRP A 186 8.94 -2.00 -11.89
N SER A 187 9.22 -1.45 -13.09
CA SER A 187 10.52 -1.60 -13.74
C SER A 187 11.36 -0.33 -13.76
N VAL A 188 10.81 0.79 -13.33
CA VAL A 188 11.49 2.06 -13.10
C VAL A 188 11.75 2.17 -11.59
N HIS A 189 13.00 2.35 -11.16
CA HIS A 189 13.40 2.39 -9.75
C HIS A 189 12.83 1.21 -8.92
N THR A 190 12.94 0.01 -9.46
CA THR A 190 12.32 -1.21 -8.91
C THR A 190 12.63 -1.41 -7.43
N PRO A 191 11.61 -1.46 -6.55
CA PRO A 191 11.81 -1.80 -5.14
C PRO A 191 12.39 -3.21 -4.96
N GLY A 192 13.18 -3.42 -3.91
CA GLY A 192 13.82 -4.72 -3.65
C GLY A 192 12.85 -5.88 -3.44
N PHE A 193 11.57 -5.60 -3.11
CA PHE A 193 10.51 -6.60 -2.96
C PHE A 193 9.71 -6.85 -4.25
N VAL A 194 9.97 -6.08 -5.32
CA VAL A 194 9.34 -6.23 -6.63
C VAL A 194 10.27 -6.96 -7.58
N THR A 195 9.73 -7.81 -8.43
CA THR A 195 10.48 -8.47 -9.49
C THR A 195 10.29 -7.72 -10.80
N ALA A 196 11.40 -7.38 -11.48
CA ALA A 196 11.39 -6.69 -12.77
C ALA A 196 12.37 -7.33 -13.76
N GLY A 197 11.98 -8.46 -14.37
CA GLY A 197 12.70 -9.12 -15.44
C GLY A 197 12.42 -8.55 -16.83
N ALA A 198 13.05 -9.11 -17.86
CA ALA A 198 12.81 -8.68 -19.25
C ALA A 198 11.34 -8.87 -19.68
N PHE A 199 10.67 -9.89 -19.16
CA PHE A 199 9.25 -10.13 -19.42
C PHE A 199 8.39 -9.02 -18.81
N ASP A 200 8.67 -8.63 -17.55
CA ASP A 200 7.99 -7.55 -16.85
C ASP A 200 8.13 -6.22 -17.60
N LYS A 201 9.35 -5.84 -17.94
CA LYS A 201 9.64 -4.60 -18.70
C LYS A 201 8.89 -4.54 -20.04
N LYS A 202 8.82 -5.67 -20.76
CA LYS A 202 8.06 -5.76 -22.02
C LYS A 202 6.57 -5.58 -21.81
N TRP A 203 6.01 -6.23 -20.77
CA TRP A 203 4.59 -6.16 -20.48
C TRP A 203 4.21 -4.78 -19.93
N GLU A 204 4.99 -4.23 -19.05
CA GLU A 204 4.74 -2.90 -18.50
C GLU A 204 4.65 -1.85 -19.62
N ARG A 205 5.63 -1.79 -20.53
CA ARG A 205 5.57 -0.88 -21.69
C ARG A 205 4.31 -1.07 -22.53
N LYS A 206 3.90 -2.32 -22.76
CA LYS A 206 2.66 -2.62 -23.49
C LYS A 206 1.44 -2.11 -22.73
N LEU A 207 1.35 -2.37 -21.43
CA LEU A 207 0.24 -1.99 -20.58
C LEU A 207 0.13 -0.47 -20.43
N LEU A 208 1.24 0.23 -20.21
CA LEU A 208 1.30 1.68 -20.15
C LEU A 208 0.79 2.35 -21.44
N ARG A 209 1.07 1.75 -22.61
CA ARG A 209 0.54 2.26 -23.88
C ARG A 209 -0.96 2.00 -24.06
N SER A 210 -1.44 0.84 -23.63
CA SER A 210 -2.83 0.41 -23.85
C SER A 210 -3.80 0.88 -22.77
N ALA A 211 -3.32 1.25 -21.58
CA ALA A 211 -4.16 1.74 -20.50
C ALA A 211 -4.86 3.06 -20.87
N SER A 212 -6.11 3.19 -20.44
CA SER A 212 -6.90 4.43 -20.59
C SER A 212 -6.40 5.52 -19.64
N ALA A 213 -5.96 5.15 -18.43
CA ALA A 213 -5.26 6.02 -17.49
C ALA A 213 -4.24 5.22 -16.67
N VAL A 214 -3.23 5.93 -16.18
CA VAL A 214 -2.19 5.41 -15.26
C VAL A 214 -2.16 6.33 -14.05
N VAL A 215 -2.33 5.75 -12.87
CA VAL A 215 -2.40 6.48 -11.61
C VAL A 215 -1.17 6.14 -10.76
N PHE A 216 -0.42 7.15 -10.36
CA PHE A 216 0.72 7.05 -9.45
C PHE A 216 0.35 7.59 -8.07
N VAL A 217 1.07 7.17 -7.03
CA VAL A 217 0.84 7.66 -5.66
C VAL A 217 1.64 8.91 -5.32
N THR A 218 2.66 9.25 -6.12
CA THR A 218 3.44 10.48 -5.97
C THR A 218 3.74 11.13 -7.32
N GLU A 219 3.98 12.44 -7.32
CA GLU A 219 4.44 13.16 -8.51
C GLU A 219 5.87 12.74 -8.90
N ALA A 220 6.69 12.37 -7.93
CA ALA A 220 8.04 11.85 -8.18
C ALA A 220 8.01 10.55 -9.00
N SER A 221 7.18 9.58 -8.60
CA SER A 221 6.96 8.36 -9.38
C SER A 221 6.44 8.66 -10.78
N ARG A 222 5.41 9.52 -10.89
CA ARG A 222 4.87 9.93 -12.18
C ARG A 222 5.95 10.50 -13.09
N LYS A 223 6.74 11.44 -12.59
CA LYS A 223 7.84 12.07 -13.32
C LYS A 223 8.89 11.04 -13.76
N ALA A 224 9.32 10.15 -12.86
CA ALA A 224 10.29 9.11 -13.17
C ALA A 224 9.82 8.21 -14.32
N TYR A 225 8.54 7.85 -14.38
CA TYR A 225 7.97 7.07 -15.48
C TYR A 225 7.90 7.84 -16.78
N LEU A 226 7.52 9.10 -16.77
CA LEU A 226 7.49 9.96 -17.96
C LEU A 226 8.90 10.16 -18.56
N GLU A 227 9.92 10.22 -17.72
CA GLU A 227 11.33 10.35 -18.15
C GLU A 227 11.92 9.01 -18.62
N SER A 228 11.46 7.88 -18.09
CA SER A 228 12.07 6.56 -18.37
C SER A 228 11.37 5.77 -19.47
N ILE A 229 10.12 6.08 -19.79
CA ILE A 229 9.30 5.31 -20.73
C ILE A 229 8.97 6.16 -21.96
N ASP A 230 9.71 5.94 -23.04
CA ASP A 230 9.52 6.65 -24.28
C ASP A 230 8.09 6.55 -24.83
N GLY A 231 7.52 7.70 -25.17
CA GLY A 231 6.19 7.80 -25.76
C GLY A 231 5.04 7.52 -24.78
N LEU A 232 5.30 7.55 -23.47
CA LEU A 232 4.24 7.54 -22.46
C LEU A 232 3.48 8.88 -22.48
N ASP A 233 2.18 8.80 -22.74
CA ASP A 233 1.32 9.98 -22.79
C ASP A 233 1.09 10.58 -21.40
N ALA A 234 1.63 11.78 -21.19
CA ALA A 234 1.54 12.48 -19.91
C ALA A 234 0.08 12.85 -19.54
N SER A 235 -0.81 13.01 -20.52
CA SER A 235 -2.20 13.41 -20.27
C SER A 235 -3.01 12.31 -19.55
N LYS A 236 -2.63 11.05 -19.70
CA LYS A 236 -3.27 9.93 -19.03
C LYS A 236 -2.55 9.49 -17.74
N CYS A 237 -1.43 10.13 -17.40
CA CYS A 237 -0.65 9.88 -16.19
C CYS A 237 -1.10 10.82 -15.07
N LEU A 238 -1.78 10.30 -14.07
CA LEU A 238 -2.41 11.06 -13.00
C LEU A 238 -1.80 10.70 -11.64
N VAL A 239 -2.00 11.56 -10.64
CA VAL A 239 -1.55 11.30 -9.27
C VAL A 239 -2.76 11.26 -8.33
N VAL A 240 -2.95 10.10 -7.67
CA VAL A 240 -3.88 9.93 -6.57
C VAL A 240 -3.09 9.35 -5.39
N PRO A 241 -2.67 10.15 -4.41
CA PRO A 241 -1.78 9.72 -3.33
C PRO A 241 -2.41 8.69 -2.40
N ASN A 242 -1.62 8.14 -1.47
CA ASN A 242 -2.13 7.41 -0.32
C ASN A 242 -2.89 8.37 0.60
N GLY A 243 -3.62 7.83 1.57
CA GLY A 243 -4.43 8.63 2.47
C GLY A 243 -4.73 7.93 3.80
N TRP A 244 -5.35 8.67 4.70
CA TRP A 244 -5.87 8.22 5.98
C TRP A 244 -7.38 8.04 5.92
N ASP A 245 -7.94 7.12 6.72
CA ASP A 245 -9.39 6.92 6.78
C ASP A 245 -9.98 7.65 7.99
N PRO A 246 -10.82 8.69 7.79
CA PRO A 246 -11.44 9.39 8.90
C PRO A 246 -12.22 8.47 9.85
N GLU A 247 -12.82 7.40 9.35
CA GLU A 247 -13.59 6.47 10.16
C GLU A 247 -12.74 5.69 11.16
N ASP A 248 -11.46 5.47 10.84
CA ASP A 248 -10.52 4.85 11.78
C ASP A 248 -10.29 5.73 13.02
N PHE A 249 -10.54 7.05 12.94
CA PHE A 249 -10.27 8.04 13.98
C PHE A 249 -11.51 8.53 14.73
N VAL A 250 -12.72 8.13 14.31
CA VAL A 250 -13.99 8.50 14.97
C VAL A 250 -14.22 7.69 16.25
N VAL A 251 -13.72 6.44 16.30
CA VAL A 251 -13.94 5.57 17.44
C VAL A 251 -13.18 6.12 18.65
N GLU A 252 -13.92 6.54 19.71
CA GLU A 252 -13.31 6.78 21.01
C GLU A 252 -12.57 5.51 21.42
N PRO A 253 -11.30 5.62 21.83
CA PRO A 253 -10.56 4.44 22.24
C PRO A 253 -11.29 3.82 23.43
N VAL A 254 -11.81 2.61 23.27
CA VAL A 254 -12.30 1.80 24.39
C VAL A 254 -11.12 1.63 25.33
N PHE A 255 -11.18 2.30 26.46
CA PHE A 255 -10.16 2.21 27.49
C PHE A 255 -10.19 0.79 28.08
N SER A 256 -9.42 -0.11 27.50
CA SER A 256 -9.00 -1.29 28.27
C SER A 256 -8.03 -0.79 29.34
N ALA A 257 -8.46 -0.84 30.58
CA ALA A 257 -7.71 -0.39 31.76
C ALA A 257 -6.38 -1.14 31.98
N THR A 258 -6.01 -2.06 31.09
CA THR A 258 -4.81 -2.92 31.19
C THR A 258 -3.57 -2.36 30.49
N SER A 259 -3.62 -1.18 29.87
CA SER A 259 -2.44 -0.54 29.24
C SER A 259 -2.09 0.83 29.82
N SER A 260 -2.52 1.13 31.05
CA SER A 260 -1.96 2.23 31.83
C SER A 260 -0.61 1.79 32.43
N VAL A 261 0.40 1.62 31.62
CA VAL A 261 1.75 1.90 32.10
C VAL A 261 1.75 3.40 32.35
N GLU A 262 1.60 3.79 33.59
CA GLU A 262 1.80 5.16 34.06
C GLU A 262 3.16 5.60 33.52
N ASN A 263 3.17 6.55 32.58
CA ASN A 263 4.39 7.03 31.94
C ASN A 263 5.23 7.88 32.91
N HIS A 264 5.02 7.76 34.22
CA HIS A 264 5.74 8.48 35.28
C HIS A 264 6.24 9.89 34.88
N GLY A 265 5.47 10.62 34.06
CA GLY A 265 5.82 11.93 33.55
C GLY A 265 6.81 11.92 32.36
N LYS A 266 7.14 10.76 31.79
CA LYS A 266 8.04 10.67 30.61
C LYS A 266 7.32 10.97 29.30
N LEU A 267 8.01 11.61 28.36
CA LEU A 267 7.58 11.74 26.98
C LEU A 267 7.68 10.37 26.28
N VAL A 268 6.58 9.87 25.76
CA VAL A 268 6.55 8.64 24.97
C VAL A 268 6.64 8.97 23.49
N ILE A 269 7.72 8.53 22.84
CA ILE A 269 7.91 8.61 21.39
C ILE A 269 7.56 7.25 20.79
N SER A 270 6.45 7.14 20.06
CA SER A 270 5.96 5.85 19.56
C SER A 270 6.27 5.65 18.08
N PHE A 271 6.91 4.51 17.78
CA PHE A 271 6.89 3.92 16.45
C PHE A 271 5.75 2.91 16.38
N VAL A 272 4.80 3.09 15.48
CA VAL A 272 3.66 2.18 15.31
C VAL A 272 3.70 1.56 13.91
N GLY A 273 3.89 0.24 13.84
CA GLY A 273 3.97 -0.51 12.61
C GLY A 273 5.02 -1.62 12.64
N SER A 274 5.22 -2.29 11.52
CA SER A 274 6.22 -3.36 11.43
C SER A 274 7.64 -2.80 11.38
N ILE A 275 8.53 -3.36 12.19
CA ILE A 275 9.97 -3.22 12.12
C ILE A 275 10.52 -4.35 11.24
N GLY A 276 11.25 -3.98 10.22
CA GLY A 276 11.77 -4.92 9.24
C GLY A 276 12.56 -4.18 8.16
N TRP A 277 12.70 -4.79 7.02
CA TRP A 277 13.49 -4.29 5.91
C TRP A 277 13.18 -2.83 5.49
N LEU A 278 11.91 -2.42 5.57
CA LEU A 278 11.46 -1.06 5.24
C LEU A 278 11.57 -0.05 6.39
N ALA A 279 11.86 -0.49 7.61
CA ALA A 279 11.99 0.37 8.78
C ALA A 279 13.02 -0.27 9.73
N LYS A 280 14.29 -0.09 9.39
CA LYS A 280 15.43 -0.65 10.14
C LYS A 280 15.70 0.22 11.37
N PRO A 281 15.77 -0.36 12.57
CA PRO A 281 15.97 0.41 13.79
C PRO A 281 17.47 0.69 14.11
N ASP A 282 18.42 -0.02 13.47
CA ASP A 282 19.82 -0.06 13.88
C ASP A 282 20.48 1.32 13.97
N ALA A 283 20.36 2.12 12.90
CA ALA A 283 20.94 3.46 12.87
C ALA A 283 20.32 4.35 13.97
N PHE A 284 19.00 4.28 14.14
CA PHE A 284 18.30 5.03 15.19
C PHE A 284 18.74 4.58 16.59
N LEU A 285 18.79 3.29 16.87
CA LEU A 285 19.24 2.76 18.18
C LEU A 285 20.66 3.18 18.49
N THR A 286 21.57 3.15 17.49
CA THR A 286 22.94 3.61 17.65
C THR A 286 23.01 5.09 18.03
N ARG A 287 22.31 5.98 17.28
CA ARG A 287 22.28 7.42 17.61
C ARG A 287 21.58 7.70 18.93
N PHE A 288 20.52 6.98 19.24
CA PHE A 288 19.82 7.09 20.52
C PHE A 288 20.70 6.69 21.69
N GLN A 289 21.48 5.62 21.57
CA GLN A 289 22.48 5.24 22.56
C GLN A 289 23.52 6.37 22.80
N GLU A 290 24.06 6.96 21.74
CA GLU A 290 25.00 8.09 21.84
C GLU A 290 24.39 9.27 22.60
N VAL A 291 23.13 9.60 22.31
CA VAL A 291 22.38 10.65 23.03
C VAL A 291 22.25 10.32 24.51
N LEU A 292 21.83 9.09 24.87
CA LEU A 292 21.63 8.69 26.26
C LEU A 292 22.94 8.60 27.06
N VAL A 293 24.06 8.34 26.40
CA VAL A 293 25.41 8.42 27.04
C VAL A 293 25.80 9.87 27.32
N ARG A 294 25.60 10.75 26.34
CA ARG A 294 25.98 12.16 26.41
C ARG A 294 25.05 12.97 27.33
N CYS A 295 23.74 12.66 27.32
CA CYS A 295 22.72 13.35 28.10
C CYS A 295 21.94 12.37 29.00
N PRO A 296 22.50 11.94 30.16
CA PRO A 296 21.87 10.95 31.04
C PRO A 296 20.48 11.35 31.56
N SER A 297 20.19 12.65 31.70
CA SER A 297 18.90 13.16 32.19
C SER A 297 17.74 12.78 31.26
N LEU A 298 18.00 12.51 29.99
CA LEU A 298 16.97 12.05 29.04
C LEU A 298 16.48 10.62 29.34
N ARG A 299 17.26 9.79 30.04
CA ARG A 299 16.87 8.42 30.43
C ARG A 299 15.64 8.40 31.33
N GLU A 300 15.48 9.45 32.14
CA GLU A 300 14.35 9.58 33.07
C GLU A 300 13.17 10.35 32.46
N ARG A 301 13.37 11.04 31.34
CA ARG A 301 12.39 11.96 30.76
C ARG A 301 11.72 11.45 29.49
N LEU A 302 12.25 10.42 28.83
CA LEU A 302 11.68 9.90 27.59
C LEU A 302 11.76 8.37 27.49
N ILE A 303 10.83 7.79 26.75
CA ILE A 303 10.79 6.38 26.38
C ILE A 303 10.49 6.33 24.87
N VAL A 304 11.21 5.48 24.13
CA VAL A 304 10.85 5.15 22.75
C VAL A 304 10.13 3.80 22.74
N ARG A 305 8.88 3.81 22.27
CA ARG A 305 8.04 2.61 22.20
C ARG A 305 7.94 2.12 20.77
N PHE A 306 8.19 0.83 20.57
CA PHE A 306 8.05 0.16 19.28
C PHE A 306 6.88 -0.81 19.32
N THR A 307 5.74 -0.43 18.74
CA THR A 307 4.51 -1.22 18.70
C THR A 307 4.30 -1.82 17.32
N GLY A 308 4.23 -3.14 17.25
CA GLY A 308 4.01 -3.91 16.03
C GLY A 308 4.96 -5.08 15.85
N PRO A 309 4.78 -5.87 14.78
CA PRO A 309 5.64 -7.01 14.47
C PRO A 309 7.09 -6.58 14.25
N LYS A 310 8.03 -7.37 14.71
CA LYS A 310 9.48 -7.13 14.60
C LYS A 310 10.14 -8.33 13.94
N SER A 311 10.90 -8.10 12.86
CA SER A 311 11.71 -9.14 12.23
C SER A 311 12.77 -9.68 13.19
N ASP A 312 12.99 -10.97 13.18
CA ASP A 312 13.95 -11.65 14.06
C ASP A 312 15.38 -11.11 13.88
N GLU A 313 15.73 -10.61 12.71
CA GLU A 313 17.04 -10.01 12.42
C GLU A 313 17.40 -8.84 13.34
N PHE A 314 16.41 -8.08 13.85
CA PHE A 314 16.62 -6.93 14.73
C PHE A 314 16.53 -7.26 16.23
N ARG A 315 16.19 -8.51 16.58
CA ARG A 315 16.03 -8.94 17.98
C ARG A 315 17.31 -8.71 18.79
N GLY A 316 18.46 -9.01 18.20
CA GLY A 316 19.76 -8.79 18.82
C GLY A 316 20.05 -7.32 19.13
N ALA A 317 19.74 -6.42 18.19
CA ALA A 317 19.94 -4.98 18.37
C ALA A 317 19.07 -4.43 19.50
N PHE A 318 17.80 -4.80 19.56
CA PHE A 318 16.90 -4.43 20.65
C PHE A 318 17.36 -4.97 22.01
N SER A 319 17.72 -6.27 22.07
CA SER A 319 18.20 -6.90 23.33
C SER A 319 19.49 -6.26 23.85
N SER A 320 20.42 -5.95 22.95
CA SER A 320 21.67 -5.24 23.30
C SER A 320 21.38 -3.83 23.84
N PHE A 321 20.47 -3.11 23.21
CA PHE A 321 20.07 -1.78 23.68
C PHE A 321 19.37 -1.84 25.04
N GLN A 322 18.41 -2.75 25.23
CA GLN A 322 17.69 -2.90 26.50
C GLN A 322 18.60 -3.30 27.66
N SER A 323 19.63 -4.11 27.43
CA SER A 323 20.59 -4.47 28.47
C SER A 323 21.39 -3.27 28.99
N GLN A 324 21.63 -2.27 28.15
CA GLN A 324 22.37 -1.06 28.52
C GLN A 324 21.45 0.07 29.04
N PHE A 325 20.22 0.16 28.50
CA PHE A 325 19.25 1.22 28.80
C PHE A 325 17.84 0.63 29.01
N PRO A 326 17.61 -0.13 30.07
CA PRO A 326 16.42 -0.97 30.26
C PRO A 326 15.10 -0.17 30.30
N ASN A 327 15.13 1.09 30.74
CA ASN A 327 13.94 1.94 30.89
C ASN A 327 13.78 2.98 29.78
N SER A 328 14.55 2.86 28.69
CA SER A 328 14.56 3.86 27.60
C SER A 328 13.83 3.37 26.35
N ILE A 329 13.59 2.06 26.21
CA ILE A 329 12.74 1.52 25.13
C ILE A 329 11.72 0.51 25.67
N GLU A 330 10.57 0.47 25.02
CA GLU A 330 9.52 -0.52 25.19
C GLU A 330 9.23 -1.23 23.88
N LEU A 331 9.07 -2.54 23.95
CA LEU A 331 8.73 -3.38 22.80
C LEU A 331 7.34 -3.96 23.03
N VAL A 332 6.39 -3.58 22.19
CA VAL A 332 5.00 -4.05 22.23
C VAL A 332 4.72 -4.86 20.95
N ASP A 333 4.09 -6.00 21.08
CA ASP A 333 3.71 -6.83 19.94
C ASP A 333 2.64 -6.17 19.07
N GLY A 334 2.26 -6.84 17.99
CA GLY A 334 1.21 -6.36 17.11
C GLY A 334 -0.12 -6.22 17.82
N VAL A 335 -0.75 -5.06 17.68
CA VAL A 335 -2.04 -4.73 18.29
C VAL A 335 -3.11 -4.54 17.20
N PRO A 336 -4.40 -4.66 17.53
CA PRO A 336 -5.50 -4.30 16.63
C PRO A 336 -5.38 -2.83 16.15
N LYS A 337 -5.89 -2.54 14.95
CA LYS A 337 -5.78 -1.21 14.33
C LYS A 337 -6.33 -0.09 15.22
N SER A 338 -7.44 -0.32 15.90
CA SER A 338 -8.04 0.66 16.83
C SER A 338 -7.08 1.00 17.99
N ALA A 339 -6.41 0.00 18.56
CA ALA A 339 -5.42 0.21 19.62
C ALA A 339 -4.15 0.93 19.08
N ALA A 340 -3.71 0.59 17.86
CA ALA A 340 -2.61 1.30 17.20
C ALA A 340 -2.93 2.79 17.00
N ILE A 341 -4.13 3.13 16.54
CA ILE A 341 -4.58 4.51 16.38
C ILE A 341 -4.70 5.23 17.72
N ALA A 342 -5.23 4.55 18.74
CA ALA A 342 -5.30 5.09 20.08
C ALA A 342 -3.91 5.41 20.65
N GLU A 343 -2.92 4.56 20.38
CA GLU A 343 -1.52 4.82 20.74
C GLU A 343 -0.95 6.02 19.98
N MET A 344 -1.13 6.08 18.65
CA MET A 344 -0.71 7.23 17.86
C MET A 344 -1.29 8.55 18.38
N ARG A 345 -2.57 8.55 18.75
CA ARG A 345 -3.26 9.74 19.32
C ARG A 345 -2.75 10.13 20.69
N ARG A 346 -2.27 9.19 21.49
CA ARG A 346 -1.76 9.44 22.87
C ARG A 346 -0.26 9.71 22.92
N ALA A 347 0.49 9.32 21.91
CA ALA A 347 1.92 9.51 21.86
C ALA A 347 2.31 10.98 22.05
N GLY A 348 3.38 11.21 22.81
CA GLY A 348 3.99 12.54 22.92
C GLY A 348 4.63 12.98 21.60
N ALA A 349 5.21 12.03 20.87
CA ALA A 349 5.66 12.18 19.49
C ALA A 349 5.57 10.83 18.77
N LEU A 350 5.53 10.86 17.43
CA LEU A 350 5.53 9.67 16.57
C LEU A 350 6.85 9.56 15.83
N LEU A 351 7.52 8.41 15.93
CA LEU A 351 8.78 8.15 15.26
C LEU A 351 8.55 7.54 13.88
N LEU A 352 9.14 8.12 12.86
CA LEU A 352 9.13 7.61 11.50
C LEU A 352 10.57 7.29 11.07
N LEU A 353 10.88 6.00 10.94
CA LEU A 353 12.16 5.51 10.43
C LEU A 353 12.05 5.28 8.93
N LEU A 354 12.90 5.92 8.14
CA LEU A 354 12.93 5.80 6.69
C LEU A 354 14.33 5.49 6.19
N ASP A 355 14.39 4.59 5.23
CA ASP A 355 15.56 4.30 4.40
C ASP A 355 15.47 5.16 3.12
N SER A 356 16.60 5.40 2.43
CA SER A 356 16.68 6.13 1.14
C SER A 356 15.75 5.57 0.06
N PHE A 357 15.29 4.34 0.20
CA PHE A 357 14.23 3.77 -0.63
C PHE A 357 12.96 4.65 -0.67
N TYR A 358 12.68 5.38 0.42
CA TYR A 358 11.50 6.25 0.53
C TYR A 358 11.71 7.67 0.02
N ASP A 359 12.81 7.97 -0.66
CA ASP A 359 13.08 9.33 -1.15
C ASP A 359 12.02 9.82 -2.14
N THR A 360 11.46 8.91 -2.94
CA THR A 360 10.42 9.21 -3.94
C THR A 360 9.00 8.83 -3.52
N THR A 361 8.82 8.24 -2.33
CA THR A 361 7.52 7.74 -1.86
C THR A 361 7.17 8.31 -0.48
N ILE A 362 5.88 8.32 -0.17
CA ILE A 362 5.36 8.68 1.14
C ILE A 362 4.73 7.43 1.76
N PRO A 363 5.30 6.88 2.85
CA PRO A 363 4.78 5.68 3.48
C PRO A 363 3.37 5.90 4.03
N GLY A 364 2.51 4.89 3.88
CA GLY A 364 1.10 4.96 4.30
C GLY A 364 0.90 5.38 5.76
N LYS A 365 1.81 4.94 6.66
CA LYS A 365 1.75 5.31 8.09
C LYS A 365 1.89 6.81 8.36
N LEU A 366 2.59 7.57 7.49
CA LEU A 366 2.72 9.03 7.67
C LEU A 366 1.36 9.73 7.59
N TYR A 367 0.44 9.25 6.76
CA TYR A 367 -0.91 9.81 6.67
C TYR A 367 -1.69 9.61 7.99
N GLU A 368 -1.57 8.43 8.60
CA GLU A 368 -2.17 8.13 9.90
C GLU A 368 -1.50 8.94 11.03
N TYR A 369 -0.17 9.11 10.99
CA TYR A 369 0.57 9.93 11.94
C TYR A 369 0.15 11.41 11.87
N LEU A 370 0.00 11.94 10.66
CA LEU A 370 -0.53 13.28 10.46
C LEU A 370 -1.95 13.41 10.99
N ALA A 371 -2.82 12.42 10.79
CA ALA A 371 -4.18 12.42 11.30
C ALA A 371 -4.24 12.27 12.84
N ALA A 372 -3.30 11.56 13.45
CA ALA A 372 -3.24 11.38 14.90
C ALA A 372 -2.91 12.68 15.67
N GLY A 373 -2.33 13.68 15.01
CA GLY A 373 -2.13 15.00 15.60
C GLY A 373 -0.91 15.13 16.53
N ALA A 374 -0.14 14.10 16.80
CA ALA A 374 1.12 14.21 17.52
C ALA A 374 2.23 14.79 16.63
N PRO A 375 3.26 15.44 17.19
CA PRO A 375 4.47 15.80 16.46
C PRO A 375 5.15 14.55 15.89
N ILE A 376 5.74 14.68 14.71
CA ILE A 376 6.39 13.56 14.02
C ILE A 376 7.90 13.79 14.02
N LEU A 377 8.65 12.84 14.57
CA LEU A 377 10.10 12.78 14.47
C LEU A 377 10.46 11.87 13.30
N VAL A 378 10.84 12.47 12.18
CA VAL A 378 11.33 11.74 11.00
C VAL A 378 12.83 11.53 11.14
N PHE A 379 13.26 10.29 11.15
CA PHE A 379 14.66 9.92 11.14
C PHE A 379 15.06 9.44 9.75
N SER A 380 15.56 10.38 8.94
CA SER A 380 15.90 10.17 7.53
C SER A 380 16.81 11.28 7.02
N ASP A 381 17.71 10.96 6.10
CA ASP A 381 18.61 11.95 5.50
C ASP A 381 17.90 12.82 4.45
N THR A 382 17.02 12.22 3.66
CA THR A 382 16.33 12.85 2.52
C THR A 382 14.90 12.33 2.38
N GLY A 383 14.16 12.82 1.39
CA GLY A 383 12.91 12.23 0.92
C GLY A 383 11.64 13.04 1.17
N LEU A 384 10.64 12.72 0.35
CA LEU A 384 9.34 13.42 0.31
C LEU A 384 8.60 13.46 1.66
N ALA A 385 8.79 12.44 2.48
CA ALA A 385 8.12 12.36 3.78
C ALA A 385 8.66 13.41 4.77
N GLY A 386 9.98 13.61 4.82
CA GLY A 386 10.60 14.66 5.62
C GLY A 386 10.20 16.06 5.17
N ASP A 387 10.19 16.29 3.85
CA ASP A 387 9.80 17.57 3.27
C ASP A 387 8.32 17.88 3.55
N LEU A 388 7.45 16.87 3.50
CA LEU A 388 6.04 17.02 3.84
C LEU A 388 5.87 17.41 5.32
N VAL A 389 6.56 16.75 6.24
CA VAL A 389 6.50 17.04 7.68
C VAL A 389 6.97 18.47 7.97
N ARG A 390 8.08 18.91 7.36
CA ARG A 390 8.56 20.30 7.48
C ARG A 390 7.56 21.31 6.94
N ARG A 391 7.07 21.09 5.71
CA ARG A 391 6.10 21.98 5.05
C ARG A 391 4.81 22.14 5.84
N LEU A 392 4.33 21.07 6.47
CA LEU A 392 3.11 21.11 7.26
C LEU A 392 3.32 21.58 8.70
N GLY A 393 4.55 21.93 9.12
CA GLY A 393 4.84 22.24 10.51
C GLY A 393 4.47 21.10 11.48
N ALA A 394 4.55 19.86 11.02
CA ALA A 394 3.99 18.71 11.73
C ALA A 394 5.02 17.96 12.59
N GLY A 395 6.28 18.43 12.64
CA GLY A 395 7.33 17.76 13.40
C GLY A 395 8.74 18.14 12.98
N LEU A 396 9.69 17.28 13.32
CA LEU A 396 11.13 17.47 13.13
C LEU A 396 11.69 16.39 12.20
N VAL A 397 12.75 16.74 11.47
CA VAL A 397 13.48 15.81 10.59
C VAL A 397 14.92 15.81 11.00
N VAL A 398 15.44 14.63 11.34
CA VAL A 398 16.79 14.41 11.83
C VAL A 398 17.54 13.46 10.89
N PRO A 399 18.72 13.85 10.39
CA PRO A 399 19.57 12.97 9.60
C PRO A 399 20.01 11.72 10.38
N THR A 400 20.14 10.59 9.70
CA THR A 400 20.44 9.29 10.31
C THR A 400 21.83 9.20 10.94
N HIS A 401 22.73 10.09 10.56
CA HIS A 401 24.10 10.15 11.03
C HIS A 401 24.34 11.14 12.19
N ASP A 402 23.35 11.97 12.55
CA ASP A 402 23.54 13.10 13.47
C ASP A 402 22.86 12.89 14.83
N SER A 403 23.63 12.43 15.82
CA SER A 403 23.13 12.27 17.19
C SER A 403 22.99 13.59 17.97
N PHE A 404 23.63 14.68 17.55
CA PHE A 404 23.45 15.99 18.18
C PHE A 404 22.13 16.63 17.78
N LEU A 405 21.76 16.52 16.50
CA LEU A 405 20.43 16.95 16.05
C LEU A 405 19.32 16.07 16.64
N LEU A 406 19.57 14.75 16.85
CA LEU A 406 18.62 13.88 17.53
C LEU A 406 18.40 14.31 18.98
N GLU A 407 19.48 14.66 19.71
CA GLU A 407 19.39 15.18 21.07
C GLU A 407 18.61 16.50 21.11
N ALA A 408 18.94 17.43 20.23
CA ALA A 408 18.24 18.71 20.13
C ALA A 408 16.74 18.51 19.83
N ALA A 409 16.40 17.55 18.95
CA ALA A 409 15.02 17.20 18.65
C ALA A 409 14.28 16.65 19.87
N PHE A 410 14.90 15.77 20.68
CA PHE A 410 14.29 15.27 21.91
C PHE A 410 14.06 16.39 22.94
N LEU A 411 15.02 17.28 23.12
CA LEU A 411 14.89 18.42 24.03
C LEU A 411 13.78 19.38 23.57
N HIS A 412 13.66 19.61 22.26
CA HIS A 412 12.62 20.45 21.70
C HIS A 412 11.21 19.82 21.90
N LEU A 413 11.06 18.51 21.61
CA LEU A 413 9.82 17.79 21.85
C LEU A 413 9.37 17.77 23.33
N LEU A 414 10.33 17.84 24.27
CA LEU A 414 10.05 17.93 25.71
C LEU A 414 9.61 19.32 26.15
N GLN A 415 9.91 20.36 25.37
CA GLN A 415 9.60 21.76 25.71
C GLN A 415 8.32 22.26 25.07
N GLU A 416 8.08 21.87 23.82
CA GLU A 416 6.96 22.37 23.02
C GLU A 416 5.66 21.61 23.31
N PRO A 417 4.56 22.33 23.55
CA PRO A 417 3.26 21.71 23.73
C PRO A 417 2.78 21.07 22.42
N ARG A 418 2.01 20.00 22.53
CA ARG A 418 1.49 19.26 21.37
C ARG A 418 0.72 20.15 20.38
N GLY A 419 0.03 21.18 20.85
CA GLY A 419 -0.72 22.14 20.01
C GLY A 419 0.15 22.93 19.05
N HIS A 420 1.44 23.11 19.36
CA HIS A 420 2.39 23.79 18.46
C HIS A 420 2.49 23.13 17.07
N TRP A 421 2.29 21.82 17.01
CA TRP A 421 2.43 21.01 15.79
C TRP A 421 1.12 20.84 14.99
N GLN A 422 0.08 21.61 15.33
CA GLN A 422 -1.24 21.63 14.70
C GLN A 422 -1.39 22.86 13.81
N SER A 423 -0.82 22.81 12.61
CA SER A 423 -0.93 23.93 11.67
C SER A 423 -2.23 23.89 10.86
N PRO A 424 -2.75 25.06 10.40
CA PRO A 424 -3.86 25.12 9.44
C PRO A 424 -3.54 24.33 8.16
N ASP A 425 -2.29 24.39 7.68
CA ASP A 425 -1.85 23.68 6.49
C ASP A 425 -1.94 22.15 6.67
N ARG A 426 -1.62 21.63 7.87
CA ARG A 426 -1.80 20.22 8.21
C ARG A 426 -3.26 19.81 8.13
N THR A 427 -4.17 20.62 8.66
CA THR A 427 -5.61 20.38 8.63
C THR A 427 -6.15 20.36 7.20
N ALA A 428 -5.87 21.39 6.43
CA ALA A 428 -6.31 21.49 5.04
C ALA A 428 -5.73 20.35 4.16
N TRP A 429 -4.48 19.96 4.42
CA TRP A 429 -3.88 18.83 3.73
C TRP A 429 -4.58 17.51 4.06
N LEU A 430 -4.92 17.26 5.32
CA LEU A 430 -5.64 16.05 5.76
C LEU A 430 -7.02 15.92 5.11
N GLU A 431 -7.77 17.00 4.97
CA GLU A 431 -9.08 17.00 4.30
C GLU A 431 -8.97 16.48 2.87
N THR A 432 -8.01 16.98 2.11
CA THR A 432 -7.79 16.59 0.71
C THR A 432 -7.15 15.21 0.54
N HIS A 433 -6.57 14.66 1.61
CA HIS A 433 -5.91 13.35 1.63
C HIS A 433 -6.66 12.30 2.48
N SER A 434 -7.93 12.55 2.79
CA SER A 434 -8.81 11.51 3.33
C SER A 434 -9.08 10.46 2.25
N ARG A 435 -9.21 9.19 2.65
CA ARG A 435 -9.51 8.09 1.72
C ARG A 435 -10.84 8.28 0.99
N SER A 436 -11.81 8.95 1.60
CA SER A 436 -13.06 9.32 0.95
C SER A 436 -12.84 10.33 -0.19
N ALA A 437 -12.07 11.40 0.05
CA ALA A 437 -11.73 12.38 -0.97
C ALA A 437 -10.91 11.76 -2.13
N LEU A 438 -9.94 10.89 -1.79
CA LEU A 438 -9.12 10.20 -2.78
C LEU A 438 -9.90 9.17 -3.58
N ALA A 439 -10.85 8.46 -2.97
CA ALA A 439 -11.78 7.59 -3.69
C ALA A 439 -12.63 8.41 -4.68
N THR A 440 -13.14 9.57 -4.28
CA THR A 440 -13.86 10.47 -5.19
C THR A 440 -12.99 10.87 -6.39
N ARG A 441 -11.71 11.21 -6.17
CA ARG A 441 -10.77 11.50 -7.26
C ARG A 441 -10.56 10.29 -8.18
N MET A 442 -10.41 9.09 -7.63
CA MET A 442 -10.26 7.85 -8.42
C MET A 442 -11.54 7.54 -9.22
N LEU A 443 -12.72 7.69 -8.62
CA LEU A 443 -13.99 7.48 -9.29
C LEU A 443 -14.21 8.50 -10.43
N LYS A 444 -13.75 9.73 -10.27
CA LYS A 444 -13.72 10.73 -11.34
C LYS A 444 -12.85 10.24 -12.50
N VAL A 445 -11.62 9.78 -12.26
CA VAL A 445 -10.76 9.19 -13.29
C VAL A 445 -11.49 8.04 -14.01
N LEU A 446 -12.09 7.10 -13.26
CA LEU A 446 -12.82 5.98 -13.83
C LEU A 446 -14.05 6.41 -14.66
N SER A 447 -14.67 7.53 -14.34
CA SER A 447 -15.81 8.07 -15.08
C SER A 447 -15.38 8.78 -16.38
N GLU A 448 -14.24 9.47 -16.37
CA GLU A 448 -13.73 10.25 -17.51
C GLU A 448 -13.11 9.39 -18.62
N VAL A 449 -12.62 8.19 -18.28
CA VAL A 449 -12.03 7.24 -19.26
C VAL A 449 -13.05 6.30 -19.95
N ARG A 450 -14.33 6.55 -19.79
CA ARG A 450 -15.39 5.72 -20.38
C ARG A 450 -15.55 5.88 -21.88
#